data_582674b4582ed99d08148dde9a197cfb
#
_entry.id   582674b4582ed99d08148dde9a197cfb
#
_cell.length_a   1.000
_cell.length_b   1.000
_cell.length_c   1.000
_cell.angle_alpha   90.00
_cell.angle_beta   90.00
_cell.angle_gamma   90.00
#
_symmetry.space_group_name_H-M   'P 1'
#
loop_
_entity.id
_entity.type
_entity.pdbx_description
1 polymer ?
#
loop_
_entity_poly.entity_id
_entity_poly.type
_entity_poly.pdbx_seq_one_letter_code
_entity_poly.pdbx_strand_id
1 'polypeptide(L)'
;PVGGAIKIGDYLALAGVNTLGHETALAVLSIIESTVEFLLGVHLLMGIRRKLTAVMTLFLMMFMTALTFYMALTNAVVDCGCFGDAVHLSNKATFIKNLILLAASIIVFTAPCKITVWIRRKNQWLAQSYALLFVMGISLYSYYFLPLVDYRPYRVGQNIAEAMKIPADAQAPVFETKFTLEKNGKRKTFTLEDYPDSTWKFIDSETTMVKAGYQPEISDFSLFTLSGDDVTHEVLSVKDYAFWLVFPRIENADNGVIDAIEDLYDYCHRYGYKLYGITASDSLSISNWLH
;
A
#
# COMPACT_ATOMS: atom_id res chain seq x y z
N PRO A 1 3.36 -0.92 -10.37
CA PRO A 1 3.08 0.53 -10.48
C PRO A 1 1.92 0.99 -9.60
N VAL A 2 0.78 0.22 -9.54
CA VAL A 2 -0.41 0.65 -8.78
C VAL A 2 -0.11 0.73 -7.27
N GLY A 3 0.47 -0.30 -6.67
CA GLY A 3 0.85 -0.27 -5.24
C GLY A 3 1.83 0.86 -4.90
N GLY A 4 2.85 1.09 -5.76
CA GLY A 4 3.77 2.20 -5.59
C GLY A 4 3.07 3.57 -5.70
N ALA A 5 2.09 3.72 -6.61
CA ALA A 5 1.33 4.96 -6.74
C ALA A 5 0.54 5.29 -5.46
N ILE A 6 -0.08 4.29 -4.83
CA ILE A 6 -0.79 4.44 -3.55
C ILE A 6 0.19 4.93 -2.47
N LYS A 7 1.34 4.27 -2.32
CA LYS A 7 2.35 4.66 -1.32
C LYS A 7 2.91 6.06 -1.53
N ILE A 8 3.19 6.43 -2.79
CA ILE A 8 3.60 7.81 -3.11
C ILE A 8 2.50 8.80 -2.74
N GLY A 9 1.23 8.45 -2.98
CA GLY A 9 0.08 9.24 -2.56
C GLY A 9 0.04 9.45 -1.04
N ASP A 10 0.25 8.39 -0.25
CA ASP A 10 0.31 8.44 1.20
C ASP A 10 1.43 9.40 1.69
N TYR A 11 2.64 9.30 1.08
CA TYR A 11 3.76 10.20 1.43
C TYR A 11 3.48 11.66 1.09
N LEU A 12 2.87 11.92 -0.06
CA LEU A 12 2.51 13.29 -0.46
C LEU A 12 1.39 13.86 0.43
N ALA A 13 0.42 13.03 0.82
CA ALA A 13 -0.63 13.42 1.76
C ALA A 13 -0.05 13.79 3.13
N LEU A 14 0.95 13.04 3.64
CA LEU A 14 1.69 13.41 4.86
C LEU A 14 2.44 14.74 4.74
N ALA A 15 2.89 15.06 3.53
CA ALA A 15 3.52 16.37 3.25
C ALA A 15 2.50 17.50 3.04
N GLY A 16 1.19 17.24 3.21
CA GLY A 16 0.12 18.21 3.02
C GLY A 16 -0.27 18.47 1.56
N VAL A 17 0.19 17.62 0.63
CA VAL A 17 -0.16 17.73 -0.79
C VAL A 17 -1.48 16.97 -1.05
N ASN A 18 -2.46 17.68 -1.60
CA ASN A 18 -3.70 17.03 -2.02
C ASN A 18 -3.46 16.16 -3.27
N THR A 19 -3.64 14.85 -3.12
CA THR A 19 -3.42 13.87 -4.19
C THR A 19 -4.70 13.43 -4.89
N LEU A 20 -5.87 13.90 -4.44
CA LEU A 20 -7.16 13.57 -5.03
C LEU A 20 -7.23 14.06 -6.48
N GLY A 21 -7.58 13.17 -7.40
CA GLY A 21 -7.66 13.49 -8.84
C GLY A 21 -6.33 13.43 -9.61
N HIS A 22 -5.21 13.09 -8.95
CA HIS A 22 -3.89 12.98 -9.57
C HIS A 22 -3.41 11.52 -9.74
N GLU A 23 -4.31 10.55 -9.79
CA GLU A 23 -4.01 9.12 -9.83
C GLU A 23 -3.07 8.73 -10.99
N THR A 24 -3.31 9.29 -12.17
CA THR A 24 -2.43 9.07 -13.34
C THR A 24 -1.02 9.61 -13.11
N ALA A 25 -0.89 10.78 -12.49
CA ALA A 25 0.43 11.36 -12.19
C ALA A 25 1.19 10.54 -11.14
N LEU A 26 0.50 10.01 -10.14
CA LEU A 26 1.07 9.12 -9.14
C LEU A 26 1.53 7.79 -9.77
N ALA A 27 0.73 7.23 -10.68
CA ALA A 27 1.10 6.02 -11.42
C ALA A 27 2.34 6.24 -12.29
N VAL A 28 2.43 7.36 -13.01
CA VAL A 28 3.61 7.73 -13.81
C VAL A 28 4.83 7.88 -12.93
N LEU A 29 4.70 8.55 -11.77
CA LEU A 29 5.81 8.73 -10.83
C LEU A 29 6.30 7.38 -10.28
N SER A 30 5.39 6.47 -9.94
CA SER A 30 5.73 5.12 -9.51
C SER A 30 6.44 4.30 -10.60
N ILE A 31 6.03 4.44 -11.86
CA ILE A 31 6.72 3.80 -13.01
C ILE A 31 8.13 4.36 -13.16
N ILE A 32 8.31 5.66 -13.02
CA ILE A 32 9.63 6.31 -13.10
C ILE A 32 10.54 5.81 -11.97
N GLU A 33 10.04 5.81 -10.73
CA GLU A 33 10.79 5.32 -9.56
C GLU A 33 11.24 3.87 -9.76
N SER A 34 10.33 2.97 -10.04
CA SER A 34 10.62 1.54 -10.29
C SER A 34 11.61 1.35 -11.46
N THR A 35 11.50 2.18 -12.50
CA THR A 35 12.42 2.15 -13.65
C THR A 35 13.82 2.57 -13.23
N VAL A 36 13.96 3.63 -12.45
CA VAL A 36 15.26 4.10 -11.96
C VAL A 36 15.91 3.06 -11.07
N GLU A 37 15.18 2.49 -10.11
CA GLU A 37 15.67 1.45 -9.21
C GLU A 37 16.15 0.20 -9.98
N PHE A 38 15.33 -0.28 -10.92
CA PHE A 38 15.67 -1.44 -11.75
C PHE A 38 16.93 -1.18 -12.59
N LEU A 39 16.99 -0.03 -13.26
CA LEU A 39 18.14 0.33 -14.08
C LEU A 39 19.43 0.45 -13.24
N LEU A 40 19.34 1.06 -12.05
CA LEU A 40 20.50 1.13 -11.13
C LEU A 40 20.95 -0.27 -10.71
N GLY A 41 20.02 -1.18 -10.40
CA GLY A 41 20.32 -2.57 -10.11
C GLY A 41 21.05 -3.27 -11.27
N VAL A 42 20.53 -3.17 -12.48
CA VAL A 42 21.15 -3.74 -13.68
C VAL A 42 22.54 -3.12 -13.94
N HIS A 43 22.67 -1.80 -13.79
CA HIS A 43 23.94 -1.10 -13.98
C HIS A 43 25.00 -1.53 -12.95
N LEU A 44 24.62 -1.73 -11.67
CA LEU A 44 25.52 -2.24 -10.64
C LEU A 44 25.97 -3.66 -10.96
N LEU A 45 25.03 -4.56 -11.31
CA LEU A 45 25.32 -5.96 -11.62
C LEU A 45 26.23 -6.09 -12.84
N MET A 46 25.99 -5.32 -13.90
CA MET A 46 26.72 -5.43 -15.17
C MET A 46 27.93 -4.49 -15.26
N GLY A 47 28.17 -3.65 -14.26
CA GLY A 47 29.25 -2.69 -14.24
C GLY A 47 29.15 -1.60 -15.30
N ILE A 48 27.91 -1.17 -15.64
CA ILE A 48 27.63 -0.12 -16.62
C ILE A 48 27.90 1.24 -15.98
N ARG A 49 28.65 2.11 -16.67
CA ARG A 49 28.94 3.49 -16.22
C ARG A 49 29.27 3.61 -14.72
N ARG A 50 30.08 2.72 -14.20
CA ARG A 50 30.35 2.47 -12.77
C ARG A 50 30.37 3.71 -11.87
N LYS A 51 31.09 4.78 -12.27
CA LYS A 51 31.19 6.01 -11.45
C LYS A 51 29.83 6.71 -11.32
N LEU A 52 29.11 6.89 -12.43
CA LEU A 52 27.80 7.53 -12.43
C LEU A 52 26.79 6.71 -11.63
N THR A 53 26.78 5.39 -11.87
CA THR A 53 25.90 4.47 -11.16
C THR A 53 26.15 4.48 -9.65
N ALA A 54 27.41 4.48 -9.21
CA ALA A 54 27.77 4.56 -7.80
C ALA A 54 27.26 5.86 -7.14
N VAL A 55 27.40 7.01 -7.83
CA VAL A 55 26.88 8.30 -7.34
C VAL A 55 25.36 8.27 -7.22
N MET A 56 24.67 7.82 -8.28
CA MET A 56 23.21 7.76 -8.30
C MET A 56 22.65 6.81 -7.24
N THR A 57 23.28 5.63 -7.08
CA THR A 57 22.91 4.67 -6.04
C THR A 57 23.11 5.24 -4.64
N LEU A 58 24.22 5.91 -4.38
CA LEU A 58 24.46 6.56 -3.08
C LEU A 58 23.42 7.62 -2.79
N PHE A 59 23.10 8.48 -3.78
CA PHE A 59 22.08 9.52 -3.62
C PHE A 59 20.71 8.90 -3.33
N LEU A 60 20.28 7.89 -4.08
CA LEU A 60 19.04 7.18 -3.86
C LEU A 60 18.98 6.56 -2.45
N MET A 61 20.07 5.89 -2.03
CA MET A 61 20.10 5.24 -0.71
C MET A 61 20.11 6.25 0.44
N MET A 62 20.74 7.42 0.29
CA MET A 62 20.66 8.52 1.28
C MET A 62 19.22 9.00 1.42
N PHE A 63 18.54 9.24 0.30
CA PHE A 63 17.15 9.68 0.30
C PHE A 63 16.23 8.65 0.96
N MET A 64 16.31 7.37 0.53
CA MET A 64 15.49 6.30 1.07
C MET A 64 15.77 6.03 2.56
N THR A 65 17.02 6.15 3.00
CA THR A 65 17.37 5.99 4.42
C THR A 65 16.80 7.13 5.26
N ALA A 66 16.86 8.37 4.80
CA ALA A 66 16.25 9.50 5.50
C ALA A 66 14.71 9.37 5.60
N LEU A 67 14.06 8.96 4.52
CA LEU A 67 12.61 8.72 4.49
C LEU A 67 12.21 7.62 5.48
N THR A 68 12.89 6.46 5.43
CA THR A 68 12.58 5.33 6.33
C THR A 68 12.97 5.60 7.78
N PHE A 69 13.93 6.45 8.05
CA PHE A 69 14.22 6.95 9.40
C PHE A 69 13.06 7.78 9.96
N TYR A 70 12.54 8.72 9.16
CA TYR A 70 11.33 9.48 9.55
C TYR A 70 10.15 8.54 9.85
N MET A 71 9.89 7.55 8.98
CA MET A 71 8.83 6.56 9.20
C MET A 71 9.05 5.70 10.44
N ALA A 72 10.30 5.31 10.73
CA ALA A 72 10.63 4.50 11.91
C ALA A 72 10.40 5.27 13.22
N LEU A 73 10.46 6.62 13.19
CA LEU A 73 10.19 7.47 14.34
C LEU A 73 8.71 7.80 14.52
N THR A 74 8.00 8.07 13.42
CA THR A 74 6.62 8.58 13.45
C THR A 74 5.56 7.49 13.31
N ASN A 75 5.91 6.34 12.72
CA ASN A 75 4.97 5.31 12.25
C ASN A 75 3.81 5.89 11.41
N ALA A 76 4.07 6.97 10.68
CA ALA A 76 3.06 7.71 9.92
C ALA A 76 2.44 6.89 8.78
N VAL A 77 3.16 5.88 8.27
CA VAL A 77 2.67 4.90 7.28
C VAL A 77 2.94 3.51 7.81
N VAL A 78 2.06 2.55 7.53
CA VAL A 78 2.13 1.18 8.07
C VAL A 78 3.40 0.46 7.59
N ASP A 79 3.74 0.60 6.30
CA ASP A 79 4.97 0.05 5.71
C ASP A 79 5.53 0.96 4.61
N CYS A 80 6.81 0.78 4.27
CA CYS A 80 7.48 1.56 3.22
C CYS A 80 7.01 1.21 1.79
N GLY A 81 6.41 0.04 1.60
CA GLY A 81 6.02 -0.43 0.27
C GLY A 81 7.17 -0.79 -0.68
N CYS A 82 8.44 -0.77 -0.24
CA CYS A 82 9.62 -1.04 -1.08
C CYS A 82 9.59 -2.43 -1.76
N PHE A 83 8.89 -3.39 -1.16
CA PHE A 83 8.68 -4.73 -1.72
C PHE A 83 7.23 -4.94 -2.22
N GLY A 84 6.46 -3.85 -2.34
CA GLY A 84 5.02 -3.95 -2.58
C GLY A 84 4.34 -4.79 -1.51
N ASP A 85 3.30 -5.51 -1.88
CA ASP A 85 2.54 -6.38 -0.97
C ASP A 85 3.16 -7.80 -0.83
N ALA A 86 4.33 -8.04 -1.45
CA ALA A 86 4.99 -9.34 -1.38
C ALA A 86 5.64 -9.62 -0.01
N VAL A 87 6.16 -8.59 0.65
CA VAL A 87 6.81 -8.70 1.96
C VAL A 87 6.50 -7.46 2.80
N HIS A 88 5.73 -7.66 3.85
CA HIS A 88 5.45 -6.61 4.84
C HIS A 88 6.57 -6.56 5.88
N LEU A 89 7.34 -5.47 5.87
CA LEU A 89 8.39 -5.21 6.85
C LEU A 89 7.95 -4.07 7.77
N SER A 90 8.19 -4.24 9.06
CA SER A 90 7.98 -3.14 10.01
C SER A 90 8.89 -1.94 9.64
N ASN A 91 8.47 -0.72 9.97
CA ASN A 91 9.21 0.51 9.68
C ASN A 91 10.65 0.45 10.23
N LYS A 92 10.84 -0.13 11.43
CA LYS A 92 12.17 -0.33 12.03
C LYS A 92 13.04 -1.31 11.24
N ALA A 93 12.48 -2.44 10.80
CA ALA A 93 13.20 -3.42 9.99
C ALA A 93 13.60 -2.84 8.63
N THR A 94 12.71 -2.07 8.01
CA THR A 94 12.98 -1.36 6.75
C THR A 94 14.10 -0.33 6.89
N PHE A 95 14.11 0.44 7.99
CA PHE A 95 15.19 1.38 8.27
C PHE A 95 16.54 0.67 8.44
N ILE A 96 16.60 -0.43 9.22
CA ILE A 96 17.84 -1.22 9.40
C ILE A 96 18.33 -1.77 8.07
N LYS A 97 17.43 -2.33 7.24
CA LYS A 97 17.76 -2.78 5.88
C LYS A 97 18.38 -1.65 5.05
N ASN A 98 17.76 -0.47 5.05
CA ASN A 98 18.25 0.67 4.27
C ASN A 98 19.57 1.20 4.79
N LEU A 99 19.83 1.15 6.10
CA LEU A 99 21.12 1.51 6.68
C LEU A 99 22.26 0.57 6.20
N ILE A 100 21.98 -0.73 6.11
CA ILE A 100 22.93 -1.73 5.56
C ILE A 100 23.18 -1.44 4.08
N LEU A 101 22.14 -1.16 3.30
CA LEU A 101 22.28 -0.84 1.87
C LEU A 101 22.99 0.49 1.65
N LEU A 102 22.79 1.48 2.52
CA LEU A 102 23.54 2.73 2.49
C LEU A 102 25.03 2.49 2.74
N ALA A 103 25.37 1.69 3.75
CA ALA A 103 26.79 1.33 4.00
C ALA A 103 27.41 0.62 2.79
N ALA A 104 26.70 -0.32 2.16
CA ALA A 104 27.14 -0.97 0.93
C ALA A 104 27.31 0.03 -0.22
N SER A 105 26.39 0.99 -0.37
CA SER A 105 26.49 2.03 -1.41
C SER A 105 27.69 2.96 -1.23
N ILE A 106 28.05 3.28 0.02
CA ILE A 106 29.27 4.02 0.33
C ILE A 106 30.51 3.24 -0.08
N ILE A 107 30.59 1.93 0.18
CA ILE A 107 31.69 1.08 -0.25
C ILE A 107 31.80 1.08 -1.78
N VAL A 108 30.69 0.94 -2.49
CA VAL A 108 30.64 1.00 -3.96
C VAL A 108 31.08 2.37 -4.47
N PHE A 109 30.66 3.45 -3.82
CA PHE A 109 31.03 4.82 -4.19
C PHE A 109 32.52 5.10 -4.00
N THR A 110 33.14 4.62 -2.91
CA THR A 110 34.58 4.82 -2.64
C THR A 110 35.48 4.02 -3.58
N ALA A 111 35.00 2.88 -4.09
CA ALA A 111 35.79 2.00 -4.95
C ALA A 111 35.03 1.55 -6.23
N PRO A 112 34.48 2.47 -7.05
CA PRO A 112 33.66 2.11 -8.20
C PRO A 112 34.44 1.31 -9.26
N CYS A 113 35.77 1.43 -9.31
CA CYS A 113 36.61 0.70 -10.23
C CYS A 113 36.75 -0.80 -9.89
N LYS A 114 36.36 -1.22 -8.67
CA LYS A 114 36.36 -2.63 -8.26
C LYS A 114 35.13 -3.40 -8.77
N ILE A 115 34.11 -2.70 -9.22
CA ILE A 115 32.92 -3.34 -9.81
C ILE A 115 33.34 -4.06 -11.10
N THR A 116 32.99 -5.34 -11.23
CA THR A 116 33.31 -6.13 -12.43
C THR A 116 32.51 -5.60 -13.64
N VAL A 117 33.21 -5.42 -14.77
CA VAL A 117 32.59 -5.01 -16.04
C VAL A 117 32.29 -6.24 -16.87
N TRP A 118 31.03 -6.61 -16.97
CA TRP A 118 30.62 -7.78 -17.77
C TRP A 118 30.43 -7.42 -19.24
N ILE A 119 30.08 -6.16 -19.52
CA ILE A 119 29.71 -5.70 -20.87
C ILE A 119 30.73 -4.65 -21.34
N ARG A 120 31.31 -4.87 -22.52
CA ARG A 120 32.24 -3.92 -23.16
C ARG A 120 31.55 -2.55 -23.32
N ARG A 121 32.30 -1.47 -23.16
CA ARG A 121 31.78 -0.09 -23.22
C ARG A 121 30.94 0.20 -24.46
N LYS A 122 31.32 -0.31 -25.62
CA LYS A 122 30.60 -0.09 -26.88
C LYS A 122 29.18 -0.72 -26.90
N ASN A 123 28.95 -1.77 -26.09
CA ASN A 123 27.68 -2.50 -26.04
C ASN A 123 26.84 -2.16 -24.82
N GLN A 124 27.32 -1.29 -23.91
CA GLN A 124 26.57 -0.91 -22.69
C GLN A 124 25.25 -0.23 -22.99
N TRP A 125 25.18 0.56 -24.09
CA TRP A 125 23.94 1.19 -24.52
C TRP A 125 22.86 0.16 -24.88
N LEU A 126 23.26 -0.96 -25.51
CA LEU A 126 22.33 -2.03 -25.89
C LEU A 126 21.73 -2.69 -24.64
N ALA A 127 22.57 -3.06 -23.65
CA ALA A 127 22.10 -3.62 -22.39
C ALA A 127 21.18 -2.66 -21.62
N GLN A 128 21.52 -1.36 -21.62
CA GLN A 128 20.69 -0.32 -21.02
C GLN A 128 19.32 -0.19 -21.72
N SER A 129 19.32 -0.22 -23.07
CA SER A 129 18.07 -0.15 -23.86
C SER A 129 17.19 -1.37 -23.63
N TYR A 130 17.78 -2.57 -23.58
CA TYR A 130 17.01 -3.78 -23.25
C TYR A 130 16.42 -3.73 -21.83
N ALA A 131 17.20 -3.30 -20.84
CA ALA A 131 16.72 -3.17 -19.47
C ALA A 131 15.60 -2.13 -19.37
N LEU A 132 15.73 -1.01 -20.07
CA LEU A 132 14.69 0.03 -20.12
C LEU A 132 13.42 -0.49 -20.78
N LEU A 133 13.51 -1.11 -21.96
CA LEU A 133 12.36 -1.66 -22.67
C LEU A 133 11.67 -2.76 -21.83
N PHE A 134 12.44 -3.59 -21.15
CA PHE A 134 11.92 -4.64 -20.29
C PHE A 134 11.10 -4.08 -19.12
N VAL A 135 11.69 -3.16 -18.34
CA VAL A 135 11.00 -2.59 -17.17
C VAL A 135 9.80 -1.73 -17.58
N MET A 136 9.92 -0.96 -18.66
CA MET A 136 8.80 -0.18 -19.20
C MET A 136 7.68 -1.09 -19.72
N GLY A 137 8.02 -2.17 -20.43
CA GLY A 137 7.05 -3.13 -20.93
C GLY A 137 6.25 -3.81 -19.81
N ILE A 138 6.95 -4.30 -18.76
CA ILE A 138 6.28 -4.89 -17.60
C ILE A 138 5.45 -3.85 -16.84
N SER A 139 5.97 -2.63 -16.68
CA SER A 139 5.26 -1.56 -15.96
C SER A 139 3.99 -1.14 -16.68
N LEU A 140 4.04 -0.95 -18.00
CA LEU A 140 2.88 -0.62 -18.81
C LEU A 140 1.89 -1.79 -18.86
N TYR A 141 2.37 -3.02 -19.03
CA TYR A 141 1.52 -4.19 -18.95
C TYR A 141 0.76 -4.25 -17.62
N SER A 142 1.47 -4.08 -16.49
CA SER A 142 0.86 -4.12 -15.16
C SER A 142 -0.05 -2.91 -14.86
N TYR A 143 0.08 -1.82 -15.62
CA TYR A 143 -0.79 -0.66 -15.50
C TYR A 143 -2.12 -0.85 -16.24
N TYR A 144 -2.09 -1.43 -17.44
CA TYR A 144 -3.29 -1.65 -18.26
C TYR A 144 -3.98 -2.98 -17.96
N PHE A 145 -3.25 -3.95 -17.45
CA PHE A 145 -3.73 -5.29 -17.12
C PHE A 145 -3.42 -5.62 -15.65
N LEU A 146 -3.79 -6.81 -15.21
CA LEU A 146 -3.39 -7.28 -13.90
C LEU A 146 -1.88 -7.62 -13.88
N PRO A 147 -1.19 -7.42 -12.73
CA PRO A 147 0.22 -7.79 -12.63
C PRO A 147 0.42 -9.28 -12.86
N LEU A 148 1.56 -9.66 -13.48
CA LEU A 148 1.92 -11.06 -13.76
C LEU A 148 1.97 -11.92 -12.49
N VAL A 149 2.43 -11.34 -11.40
CA VAL A 149 2.40 -11.94 -10.06
C VAL A 149 1.71 -10.95 -9.14
N ASP A 150 0.56 -11.32 -8.61
CA ASP A 150 -0.26 -10.45 -7.78
C ASP A 150 -0.23 -10.92 -6.32
N TYR A 151 0.35 -10.10 -5.46
CA TYR A 151 0.42 -10.32 -4.02
C TYR A 151 -0.61 -9.49 -3.25
N ARG A 152 -1.45 -8.71 -3.94
CA ARG A 152 -2.44 -7.86 -3.29
C ARG A 152 -3.50 -8.70 -2.56
N PRO A 153 -4.10 -8.17 -1.50
CA PRO A 153 -5.15 -8.88 -0.73
C PRO A 153 -6.35 -9.31 -1.59
N TYR A 154 -6.68 -8.51 -2.62
CA TYR A 154 -7.82 -8.74 -3.52
C TYR A 154 -7.41 -9.36 -4.87
N ARG A 155 -6.38 -10.22 -4.87
CA ARG A 155 -5.91 -10.91 -6.10
C ARG A 155 -6.94 -11.89 -6.65
N VAL A 156 -6.85 -12.17 -7.93
CA VAL A 156 -7.69 -13.20 -8.57
C VAL A 156 -7.49 -14.55 -7.89
N GLY A 157 -8.60 -15.20 -7.52
CA GLY A 157 -8.61 -16.47 -6.80
C GLY A 157 -8.58 -16.35 -5.27
N GLN A 158 -8.47 -15.12 -4.72
CA GLN A 158 -8.56 -14.90 -3.27
C GLN A 158 -10.01 -14.96 -2.81
N ASN A 159 -10.27 -15.73 -1.76
CA ASN A 159 -11.57 -15.72 -1.08
C ASN A 159 -11.53 -14.62 0.00
N ILE A 160 -12.29 -13.54 -0.24
CA ILE A 160 -12.34 -12.38 0.66
C ILE A 160 -12.84 -12.78 2.04
N ALA A 161 -13.90 -13.58 2.13
CA ALA A 161 -14.45 -14.02 3.41
C ALA A 161 -13.46 -14.86 4.23
N GLU A 162 -12.62 -15.67 3.58
CA GLU A 162 -11.55 -16.42 4.25
C GLU A 162 -10.40 -15.52 4.66
N ALA A 163 -10.02 -14.57 3.82
CA ALA A 163 -8.94 -13.61 4.09
C ALA A 163 -9.28 -12.63 5.23
N MET A 164 -10.57 -12.43 5.52
CA MET A 164 -11.06 -11.64 6.66
C MET A 164 -11.12 -12.43 7.97
N LYS A 165 -11.03 -13.76 7.95
CA LYS A 165 -11.18 -14.58 9.16
C LYS A 165 -9.99 -14.37 10.10
N ILE A 166 -10.33 -14.16 11.37
CA ILE A 166 -9.37 -14.21 12.47
C ILE A 166 -9.37 -15.65 13.00
N PRO A 167 -8.24 -16.39 12.96
CA PRO A 167 -8.15 -17.72 13.52
C PRO A 167 -8.54 -17.73 15.01
N ALA A 168 -9.18 -18.79 15.48
CA ALA A 168 -9.65 -18.87 16.88
C ALA A 168 -8.48 -18.87 17.90
N ASP A 169 -7.30 -19.27 17.47
CA ASP A 169 -6.05 -19.28 18.23
C ASP A 169 -5.20 -18.01 18.04
N ALA A 170 -5.70 -17.05 17.26
CA ALA A 170 -4.98 -15.81 16.99
C ALA A 170 -4.80 -14.97 18.26
N GLN A 171 -3.61 -14.41 18.42
CA GLN A 171 -3.33 -13.48 19.50
C GLN A 171 -4.12 -12.19 19.30
N ALA A 172 -4.94 -11.84 20.28
CA ALA A 172 -5.62 -10.55 20.28
C ALA A 172 -4.62 -9.39 20.45
N PRO A 173 -4.86 -8.22 19.87
CA PRO A 173 -4.06 -7.04 20.13
C PRO A 173 -4.14 -6.67 21.62
N VAL A 174 -3.01 -6.29 22.19
CA VAL A 174 -2.93 -5.86 23.59
C VAL A 174 -2.84 -4.33 23.58
N PHE A 175 -3.83 -3.71 24.21
CA PHE A 175 -3.88 -2.26 24.40
C PHE A 175 -3.55 -1.94 25.86
N GLU A 176 -2.73 -0.93 26.08
CA GLU A 176 -2.48 -0.34 27.39
C GLU A 176 -3.09 1.05 27.43
N THR A 177 -4.02 1.25 28.35
CA THR A 177 -4.63 2.57 28.56
C THR A 177 -3.94 3.23 29.75
N LYS A 178 -3.37 4.41 29.51
CA LYS A 178 -2.75 5.27 30.52
C LYS A 178 -3.70 6.40 30.86
N PHE A 179 -4.01 6.53 32.13
CA PHE A 179 -4.89 7.57 32.65
C PHE A 179 -4.06 8.66 33.29
N THR A 180 -4.20 9.87 32.83
CA THR A 180 -3.60 11.06 33.47
C THR A 180 -4.59 11.63 34.47
N LEU A 181 -4.24 11.56 35.76
CA LEU A 181 -5.05 12.04 36.86
C LEU A 181 -4.35 13.17 37.61
N GLU A 182 -5.11 14.06 38.21
CA GLU A 182 -4.62 15.19 38.98
C GLU A 182 -5.12 15.18 40.41
N LYS A 183 -4.19 15.40 41.36
CA LYS A 183 -4.49 15.59 42.79
C LYS A 183 -3.61 16.69 43.34
N ASN A 184 -4.20 17.69 44.00
CA ASN A 184 -3.50 18.84 44.57
C ASN A 184 -2.57 19.57 43.57
N GLY A 185 -2.99 19.74 42.32
CA GLY A 185 -2.21 20.40 41.28
C GLY A 185 -1.04 19.57 40.71
N LYS A 186 -0.88 18.31 41.13
CA LYS A 186 0.12 17.39 40.58
C LYS A 186 -0.53 16.37 39.68
N ARG A 187 -0.03 16.26 38.43
CA ARG A 187 -0.46 15.27 37.46
C ARG A 187 0.41 14.03 37.54
N LYS A 188 -0.22 12.86 37.50
CA LYS A 188 0.45 11.57 37.48
C LYS A 188 -0.29 10.64 36.52
N THR A 189 0.47 9.79 35.83
CA THR A 189 -0.08 8.77 34.91
C THR A 189 -0.17 7.43 35.63
N PHE A 190 -1.30 6.76 35.43
CA PHE A 190 -1.63 5.46 36.00
C PHE A 190 -2.06 4.50 34.90
N THR A 191 -1.87 3.20 35.11
CA THR A 191 -2.43 2.14 34.30
C THR A 191 -3.74 1.63 34.91
N LEU A 192 -4.42 0.73 34.19
CA LEU A 192 -5.66 0.12 34.72
C LEU A 192 -5.42 -0.71 35.99
N GLU A 193 -4.22 -1.30 36.11
CA GLU A 193 -3.82 -2.12 37.27
C GLU A 193 -3.54 -1.28 38.51
N ASP A 194 -3.00 -0.08 38.31
CA ASP A 194 -2.60 0.84 39.40
C ASP A 194 -3.59 2.02 39.54
N TYR A 195 -4.82 1.87 39.04
CA TYR A 195 -5.80 2.96 39.07
C TYR A 195 -6.14 3.37 40.51
N PRO A 196 -5.91 4.65 40.89
CA PRO A 196 -6.04 5.10 42.27
C PRO A 196 -7.51 5.30 42.68
N ASP A 197 -7.70 5.60 43.97
CA ASP A 197 -9.00 5.89 44.56
C ASP A 197 -9.69 7.13 44.00
N SER A 198 -10.95 7.34 44.37
CA SER A 198 -11.81 8.45 43.90
C SER A 198 -11.33 9.86 44.32
N THR A 199 -10.20 10.00 45.01
CA THR A 199 -9.64 11.30 45.39
C THR A 199 -8.85 12.01 44.25
N TRP A 200 -8.61 11.30 43.17
CA TRP A 200 -7.94 11.82 41.98
C TRP A 200 -8.96 12.23 40.94
N LYS A 201 -8.73 13.38 40.31
CA LYS A 201 -9.58 13.90 39.24
C LYS A 201 -9.03 13.44 37.89
N PHE A 202 -9.89 12.84 37.06
CA PHE A 202 -9.55 12.47 35.68
C PHE A 202 -9.29 13.69 34.84
N ILE A 203 -8.20 13.70 34.08
CA ILE A 203 -7.84 14.74 33.13
C ILE A 203 -7.90 14.21 31.69
N ASP A 204 -7.23 13.08 31.42
CA ASP A 204 -7.09 12.53 30.07
C ASP A 204 -6.81 11.02 30.10
N SER A 205 -7.07 10.32 28.99
CA SER A 205 -6.67 8.93 28.81
C SER A 205 -6.09 8.72 27.42
N GLU A 206 -4.94 8.06 27.36
CA GLU A 206 -4.28 7.68 26.13
C GLU A 206 -4.21 6.14 26.06
N THR A 207 -4.80 5.58 24.99
CA THR A 207 -4.72 4.13 24.73
C THR A 207 -3.69 3.88 23.65
N THR A 208 -2.65 3.14 23.99
CA THR A 208 -1.59 2.75 23.05
C THR A 208 -1.59 1.25 22.84
N MET A 209 -1.42 0.82 21.59
CA MET A 209 -1.27 -0.60 21.27
C MET A 209 0.16 -1.03 21.65
N VAL A 210 0.29 -1.87 22.66
CA VAL A 210 1.57 -2.38 23.16
C VAL A 210 2.04 -3.59 22.36
N LYS A 211 1.10 -4.43 21.94
CA LYS A 211 1.37 -5.61 21.14
C LYS A 211 0.35 -5.70 20.02
N ALA A 212 0.84 -5.73 18.79
CA ALA A 212 0.00 -5.99 17.63
C ALA A 212 -0.52 -7.43 17.70
N GLY A 213 -1.83 -7.58 17.61
CA GLY A 213 -2.46 -8.89 17.45
C GLY A 213 -2.34 -9.40 16.02
N TYR A 214 -2.92 -10.57 15.76
CA TYR A 214 -3.08 -11.05 14.39
C TYR A 214 -3.92 -10.04 13.59
N GLN A 215 -3.41 -9.65 12.43
CA GLN A 215 -4.16 -8.89 11.45
C GLN A 215 -4.49 -9.80 10.27
N PRO A 216 -5.78 -9.98 9.94
CA PRO A 216 -6.17 -10.72 8.76
C PRO A 216 -5.62 -10.04 7.49
N GLU A 217 -5.46 -10.79 6.41
CA GLU A 217 -4.97 -10.26 5.13
C GLU A 217 -5.87 -9.12 4.61
N ILE A 218 -7.19 -9.21 4.89
CA ILE A 218 -8.18 -8.17 4.62
C ILE A 218 -8.83 -7.80 5.96
N SER A 219 -8.65 -6.57 6.44
CA SER A 219 -9.16 -6.09 7.73
C SER A 219 -10.18 -4.98 7.62
N ASP A 220 -10.27 -4.31 6.49
CA ASP A 220 -10.99 -3.06 6.28
C ASP A 220 -12.09 -3.13 5.20
N PHE A 221 -12.42 -4.36 4.75
CA PHE A 221 -13.47 -4.54 3.76
C PHE A 221 -14.86 -4.50 4.40
N SER A 222 -15.68 -3.55 3.97
CA SER A 222 -17.08 -3.43 4.39
C SER A 222 -17.94 -2.88 3.25
N LEU A 223 -19.17 -3.39 3.16
CA LEU A 223 -20.16 -2.98 2.17
C LEU A 223 -21.42 -2.48 2.88
N PHE A 224 -21.84 -1.28 2.52
CA PHE A 224 -23.04 -0.65 3.07
C PHE A 224 -24.08 -0.42 1.98
N THR A 225 -25.35 -0.55 2.34
CA THR A 225 -26.45 -0.12 1.47
C THR A 225 -26.52 1.42 1.41
N LEU A 226 -27.33 1.96 0.51
CA LEU A 226 -27.63 3.40 0.48
C LEU A 226 -28.31 3.89 1.76
N SER A 227 -29.00 3.02 2.51
CA SER A 227 -29.58 3.31 3.83
C SER A 227 -28.56 3.29 4.97
N GLY A 228 -27.33 2.82 4.73
CA GLY A 228 -26.27 2.72 5.73
C GLY A 228 -26.21 1.38 6.47
N ASP A 229 -26.98 0.38 6.05
CA ASP A 229 -26.96 -0.95 6.64
C ASP A 229 -25.73 -1.76 6.13
N ASP A 230 -25.03 -2.42 7.04
CA ASP A 230 -23.91 -3.29 6.70
C ASP A 230 -24.40 -4.62 6.11
N VAL A 231 -24.11 -4.84 4.83
CA VAL A 231 -24.48 -6.05 4.08
C VAL A 231 -23.25 -6.92 3.72
N THR A 232 -22.10 -6.64 4.31
CA THR A 232 -20.83 -7.33 4.00
C THR A 232 -20.98 -8.85 4.12
N HIS A 233 -21.54 -9.32 5.22
CA HIS A 233 -21.70 -10.76 5.45
C HIS A 233 -22.70 -11.38 4.49
N GLU A 234 -23.79 -10.70 4.17
CA GLU A 234 -24.83 -11.19 3.24
C GLU A 234 -24.24 -11.37 1.84
N VAL A 235 -23.53 -10.36 1.34
CA VAL A 235 -22.90 -10.38 0.01
C VAL A 235 -21.81 -11.43 -0.09
N LEU A 236 -20.98 -11.60 0.94
CA LEU A 236 -19.89 -12.57 0.96
C LEU A 236 -20.36 -14.01 1.22
N SER A 237 -21.58 -14.22 1.74
CA SER A 237 -22.13 -15.56 2.03
C SER A 237 -22.90 -16.18 0.87
N VAL A 238 -22.98 -15.53 -0.28
CA VAL A 238 -23.63 -16.07 -1.48
C VAL A 238 -22.94 -17.36 -1.89
N LYS A 239 -23.71 -18.45 -1.97
CA LYS A 239 -23.17 -19.80 -2.27
C LYS A 239 -22.89 -20.03 -3.75
N ASP A 240 -23.64 -19.34 -4.62
CA ASP A 240 -23.50 -19.40 -6.06
C ASP A 240 -22.63 -18.24 -6.58
N TYR A 241 -22.58 -18.04 -7.89
CA TYR A 241 -21.85 -16.94 -8.48
C TYR A 241 -22.53 -15.60 -8.17
N ALA A 242 -21.71 -14.64 -7.72
CA ALA A 242 -22.08 -13.25 -7.58
C ALA A 242 -21.18 -12.39 -8.47
N PHE A 243 -21.78 -11.53 -9.27
CA PHE A 243 -21.07 -10.60 -10.14
C PHE A 243 -21.02 -9.24 -9.45
N TRP A 244 -19.81 -8.65 -9.41
CA TRP A 244 -19.60 -7.35 -8.81
C TRP A 244 -19.14 -6.35 -9.87
N LEU A 245 -19.95 -5.32 -10.07
CA LEU A 245 -19.58 -4.17 -10.89
C LEU A 245 -18.96 -3.13 -9.97
N VAL A 246 -17.65 -2.97 -10.05
CA VAL A 246 -16.90 -2.06 -9.16
C VAL A 246 -16.59 -0.77 -9.90
N PHE A 247 -17.17 0.32 -9.42
CA PHE A 247 -16.91 1.68 -9.89
C PHE A 247 -16.27 2.48 -8.75
N PRO A 248 -14.96 2.72 -8.75
CA PRO A 248 -14.33 3.53 -7.70
C PRO A 248 -15.01 4.90 -7.53
N ARG A 249 -15.44 5.49 -8.65
CA ARG A 249 -16.27 6.69 -8.69
C ARG A 249 -17.30 6.55 -9.79
N ILE A 250 -18.57 6.57 -9.40
CA ILE A 250 -19.69 6.38 -10.33
C ILE A 250 -19.81 7.55 -11.32
N GLU A 251 -19.38 8.76 -10.92
CA GLU A 251 -19.39 9.96 -11.75
C GLU A 251 -18.48 9.85 -12.95
N ASN A 252 -17.49 8.96 -12.90
CA ASN A 252 -16.53 8.69 -13.97
C ASN A 252 -16.92 7.47 -14.82
N ALA A 253 -18.10 6.89 -14.60
CA ALA A 253 -18.57 5.76 -15.40
C ALA A 253 -18.82 6.21 -16.86
N ASP A 254 -18.24 5.45 -17.79
CA ASP A 254 -18.46 5.71 -19.22
C ASP A 254 -19.87 5.22 -19.64
N ASN A 255 -20.60 6.03 -20.37
CA ASN A 255 -21.92 5.67 -20.89
C ASN A 255 -21.89 4.40 -21.77
N GLY A 256 -20.77 4.10 -22.42
CA GLY A 256 -20.60 2.88 -23.20
C GLY A 256 -20.61 1.58 -22.37
N VAL A 257 -20.50 1.69 -21.05
CA VAL A 257 -20.57 0.54 -20.13
C VAL A 257 -22.03 0.12 -19.86
N ILE A 258 -23.00 1.02 -20.08
CA ILE A 258 -24.43 0.76 -19.76
C ILE A 258 -24.95 -0.45 -20.54
N ASP A 259 -24.70 -0.52 -21.85
CA ASP A 259 -25.13 -1.64 -22.68
C ASP A 259 -24.56 -2.98 -22.18
N ALA A 260 -23.29 -2.97 -21.76
CA ALA A 260 -22.64 -4.16 -21.21
C ALA A 260 -23.22 -4.55 -19.82
N ILE A 261 -23.68 -3.58 -19.04
CA ILE A 261 -24.36 -3.81 -17.76
C ILE A 261 -25.72 -4.45 -18.00
N GLU A 262 -26.48 -3.97 -18.99
CA GLU A 262 -27.78 -4.56 -19.35
C GLU A 262 -27.63 -6.02 -19.81
N ASP A 263 -26.67 -6.30 -20.69
CA ASP A 263 -26.36 -7.67 -21.12
C ASP A 263 -25.99 -8.57 -19.96
N LEU A 264 -25.17 -8.08 -19.02
CA LEU A 264 -24.77 -8.82 -17.82
C LEU A 264 -25.96 -9.01 -16.85
N TYR A 265 -26.81 -8.01 -16.69
CA TYR A 265 -28.02 -8.12 -15.88
C TYR A 265 -28.96 -9.21 -16.43
N ASP A 266 -29.20 -9.22 -17.72
CA ASP A 266 -30.04 -10.24 -18.39
C ASP A 266 -29.44 -11.64 -18.23
N TYR A 267 -28.11 -11.75 -18.36
CA TYR A 267 -27.40 -13.00 -18.10
C TYR A 267 -27.59 -13.48 -16.66
N CYS A 268 -27.34 -12.64 -15.68
CA CYS A 268 -27.49 -12.95 -14.25
C CYS A 268 -28.93 -13.34 -13.93
N HIS A 269 -29.92 -12.58 -14.43
CA HIS A 269 -31.33 -12.85 -14.22
C HIS A 269 -31.74 -14.22 -14.80
N ARG A 270 -31.24 -14.55 -15.99
CA ARG A 270 -31.54 -15.84 -16.67
C ARG A 270 -31.03 -17.04 -15.90
N TYR A 271 -29.87 -16.93 -15.25
CA TYR A 271 -29.22 -18.03 -14.52
C TYR A 271 -29.42 -17.95 -13.00
N GLY A 272 -30.15 -16.96 -12.50
CA GLY A 272 -30.40 -16.79 -11.07
C GLY A 272 -29.20 -16.30 -10.26
N TYR A 273 -28.19 -15.73 -10.90
CA TYR A 273 -26.99 -15.18 -10.24
C TYR A 273 -27.27 -13.81 -9.64
N LYS A 274 -26.52 -13.46 -8.59
CA LYS A 274 -26.59 -12.14 -7.97
C LYS A 274 -25.69 -11.15 -8.71
N LEU A 275 -26.20 -9.93 -8.91
CA LEU A 275 -25.43 -8.82 -9.47
C LEU A 275 -25.47 -7.65 -8.47
N TYR A 276 -24.28 -7.14 -8.12
CA TYR A 276 -24.12 -6.03 -7.19
C TYR A 276 -23.33 -4.90 -7.86
N GLY A 277 -23.82 -3.68 -7.73
CA GLY A 277 -23.07 -2.45 -8.04
C GLY A 277 -22.35 -1.98 -6.77
N ILE A 278 -21.05 -1.79 -6.83
CA ILE A 278 -20.22 -1.37 -5.69
C ILE A 278 -19.47 -0.10 -6.08
N THR A 279 -19.57 0.95 -5.27
CA THR A 279 -18.87 2.21 -5.50
C THR A 279 -18.44 2.83 -4.17
N ALA A 280 -17.38 3.65 -4.21
CA ALA A 280 -16.96 4.50 -3.09
C ALA A 280 -17.54 5.92 -3.16
N SER A 281 -18.40 6.21 -4.16
CA SER A 281 -19.10 7.50 -4.26
C SER A 281 -20.13 7.66 -3.14
N ASP A 282 -20.44 8.91 -2.80
CA ASP A 282 -21.46 9.23 -1.83
C ASP A 282 -22.88 8.94 -2.36
N SER A 283 -23.85 8.89 -1.45
CA SER A 283 -25.25 8.58 -1.78
C SER A 283 -25.89 9.60 -2.73
N LEU A 284 -25.44 10.85 -2.70
CA LEU A 284 -25.94 11.91 -3.58
C LEU A 284 -25.48 11.69 -5.03
N SER A 285 -24.21 11.37 -5.21
CA SER A 285 -23.63 11.07 -6.52
C SER A 285 -24.26 9.82 -7.14
N ILE A 286 -24.52 8.78 -6.31
CA ILE A 286 -25.21 7.58 -6.76
C ILE A 286 -26.65 7.91 -7.19
N SER A 287 -27.37 8.69 -6.37
CA SER A 287 -28.73 9.10 -6.72
C SER A 287 -28.80 9.90 -8.00
N ASN A 288 -27.87 10.83 -8.23
CA ASN A 288 -27.79 11.62 -9.44
C ASN A 288 -27.47 10.80 -10.70
N TRP A 289 -26.72 9.71 -10.55
CA TRP A 289 -26.37 8.81 -11.65
C TRP A 289 -27.51 7.85 -12.02
N LEU A 290 -28.37 7.48 -11.06
CA LEU A 290 -29.52 6.59 -11.27
C LEU A 290 -30.73 7.30 -11.91
N HIS A 291 -30.75 8.62 -11.96
CA HIS A 291 -31.79 9.46 -12.56
C HIS A 291 -31.34 10.09 -13.88
#